data_a180c4c719dff2d5aeddfa363d0d6ecf
#
_entry.id   a180c4c719dff2d5aeddfa363d0d6ecf
#
_cell.length_a   1.000
_cell.length_b   1.000
_cell.length_c   1.000
_cell.angle_alpha   90.00
_cell.angle_beta   90.00
_cell.angle_gamma   90.00
#
_symmetry.space_group_name_H-M   'P 1'
#
loop_
_entity.id
_entity.type
_entity.pdbx_description
1 polymer ?
#
loop_
_entity_poly.entity_id
_entity_poly.type
_entity_poly.pdbx_seq_one_letter_code
_entity_poly.pdbx_strand_id
1 'polypeptide(L)'
;SRDLTMRFGDFTAVDRVHLNVRQGEIFGFLGSNGCGKTTTMKMMTGLLPPSEGEVRLFGEAVNPHDLATRRRVGYMSQSFSLYGELTVVQNLTLHARLFAMPEPEIGPRVDEMLARFDLGAVRDALPDRLPLGQRQRLSLAVALIHRPEMLILDEPTSGVDPVARDAFWRILIELSRNEGVTIFISTHFMNEAERCDRISLMHAGRVLATGTPSDLIRASGAETLEDAFIHHLEGASDPVVVPEARLTSDTERTAPTRAPRGWRRLFDP
;
A
#
# COMPACT_ATOMS: atom_id res chain seq x y z
N SER A 1 -0.63 -4.83 15.55
CA SER A 1 -0.76 -3.53 16.23
C SER A 1 -1.68 -3.63 17.43
N ARG A 2 -1.48 -2.75 18.40
CA ARG A 2 -2.33 -2.62 19.59
C ARG A 2 -2.67 -1.16 19.82
N ASP A 3 -3.96 -0.87 20.01
CA ASP A 3 -4.53 0.47 20.27
C ASP A 3 -4.02 1.55 19.31
N LEU A 4 -3.76 1.17 18.07
CA LEU A 4 -3.12 2.04 17.08
C LEU A 4 -4.04 3.21 16.76
N THR A 5 -3.60 4.42 17.09
CA THR A 5 -4.38 5.65 16.96
C THR A 5 -3.59 6.73 16.24
N MET A 6 -4.25 7.44 15.32
CA MET A 6 -3.70 8.62 14.65
C MET A 6 -4.67 9.78 14.71
N ARG A 7 -4.17 10.91 15.22
CA ARG A 7 -4.90 12.18 15.27
C ARG A 7 -4.18 13.26 14.48
N PHE A 8 -4.95 14.04 13.75
CA PHE A 8 -4.50 15.26 13.06
C PHE A 8 -5.30 16.43 13.62
N GLY A 9 -4.74 17.13 14.61
CA GLY A 9 -5.49 18.09 15.40
C GLY A 9 -6.68 17.43 16.10
N ASP A 10 -7.88 17.94 15.86
CA ASP A 10 -9.12 17.42 16.45
C ASP A 10 -9.69 16.22 15.68
N PHE A 11 -9.15 15.90 14.49
CA PHE A 11 -9.62 14.79 13.66
C PHE A 11 -8.88 13.49 13.99
N THR A 12 -9.64 12.45 14.35
CA THR A 12 -9.10 11.10 14.55
C THR A 12 -9.26 10.27 13.29
N ALA A 13 -8.16 10.07 12.56
CA ALA A 13 -8.13 9.31 11.31
C ALA A 13 -8.11 7.79 11.53
N VAL A 14 -7.52 7.34 12.64
CA VAL A 14 -7.46 5.93 13.07
C VAL A 14 -7.67 5.90 14.58
N ASP A 15 -8.61 5.09 15.05
CA ASP A 15 -9.01 5.02 16.45
C ASP A 15 -8.88 3.58 16.98
N ARG A 16 -7.88 3.36 17.82
CA ARG A 16 -7.60 2.11 18.57
C ARG A 16 -7.67 0.84 17.73
N VAL A 17 -7.04 0.86 16.56
CA VAL A 17 -7.01 -0.29 15.64
C VAL A 17 -6.10 -1.39 16.18
N HIS A 18 -6.67 -2.60 16.26
CA HIS A 18 -5.97 -3.83 16.61
C HIS A 18 -5.88 -4.73 15.37
N LEU A 19 -4.65 -5.09 14.98
CA LEU A 19 -4.42 -6.00 13.86
C LEU A 19 -3.42 -7.07 14.28
N ASN A 20 -3.70 -8.30 13.90
CA ASN A 20 -2.81 -9.44 14.05
C ASN A 20 -2.74 -10.19 12.72
N VAL A 21 -1.59 -10.11 12.05
CA VAL A 21 -1.31 -10.74 10.76
C VAL A 21 -0.38 -11.93 11.00
N ARG A 22 -0.73 -13.10 10.46
CA ARG A 22 0.05 -14.33 10.59
C ARG A 22 1.11 -14.40 9.50
N GLN A 23 2.19 -15.08 9.78
CA GLN A 23 3.24 -15.30 8.78
C GLN A 23 2.70 -16.09 7.58
N GLY A 24 3.02 -15.65 6.37
CA GLY A 24 2.66 -16.31 5.13
C GLY A 24 1.21 -16.14 4.69
N GLU A 25 0.32 -15.46 5.48
CA GLU A 25 -1.06 -15.22 5.05
C GLU A 25 -1.17 -13.99 4.14
N ILE A 26 -2.21 -13.99 3.32
CA ILE A 26 -2.71 -12.79 2.63
C ILE A 26 -3.81 -12.19 3.51
N PHE A 27 -3.51 -11.05 4.12
CA PHE A 27 -4.43 -10.35 5.00
C PHE A 27 -5.00 -9.11 4.31
N GLY A 28 -6.30 -9.09 4.10
CA GLY A 28 -7.02 -7.99 3.47
C GLY A 28 -7.47 -6.92 4.47
N PHE A 29 -7.32 -5.66 4.08
CA PHE A 29 -7.82 -4.51 4.84
C PHE A 29 -8.88 -3.80 4.00
N LEU A 30 -10.13 -4.21 4.18
CA LEU A 30 -11.29 -3.80 3.38
C LEU A 30 -11.97 -2.59 4.00
N GLY A 31 -12.28 -1.59 3.19
CA GLY A 31 -13.02 -0.42 3.64
C GLY A 31 -13.16 0.63 2.56
N SER A 32 -14.10 1.57 2.73
CA SER A 32 -14.32 2.68 1.82
C SER A 32 -13.12 3.63 1.75
N ASN A 33 -13.09 4.47 0.72
CA ASN A 33 -12.05 5.50 0.60
C ASN A 33 -12.16 6.50 1.75
N GLY A 34 -11.00 6.92 2.28
CA GLY A 34 -10.94 7.87 3.39
C GLY A 34 -11.18 7.26 4.79
N CYS A 35 -11.46 5.95 4.92
CA CYS A 35 -11.72 5.34 6.23
C CYS A 35 -10.47 5.12 7.10
N GLY A 36 -9.25 5.48 6.63
CA GLY A 36 -8.00 5.41 7.41
C GLY A 36 -7.04 4.29 7.00
N LYS A 37 -7.30 3.50 5.93
CA LYS A 37 -6.44 2.39 5.47
C LYS A 37 -4.99 2.82 5.22
N THR A 38 -4.79 3.79 4.33
CA THR A 38 -3.45 4.32 4.01
C THR A 38 -2.72 4.87 5.23
N THR A 39 -3.44 5.56 6.13
CA THR A 39 -2.87 6.07 7.38
C THR A 39 -2.39 4.93 8.27
N THR A 40 -3.19 3.88 8.43
CA THR A 40 -2.82 2.67 9.18
C THR A 40 -1.57 2.02 8.58
N MET A 41 -1.53 1.86 7.25
CA MET A 41 -0.37 1.25 6.57
C MET A 41 0.91 2.08 6.71
N LYS A 42 0.80 3.41 6.65
CA LYS A 42 1.96 4.30 6.91
C LYS A 42 2.47 4.19 8.33
N MET A 43 1.60 3.99 9.31
CA MET A 43 2.03 3.71 10.69
C MET A 43 2.69 2.34 10.81
N MET A 44 2.14 1.32 10.15
CA MET A 44 2.73 -0.03 10.14
C MET A 44 4.12 -0.08 9.51
N THR A 45 4.38 0.75 8.50
CA THR A 45 5.71 0.85 7.85
C THR A 45 6.69 1.78 8.57
N GLY A 46 6.25 2.45 9.64
CA GLY A 46 7.06 3.47 10.33
C GLY A 46 7.24 4.77 9.54
N LEU A 47 6.52 4.95 8.42
CA LEU A 47 6.52 6.21 7.66
C LEU A 47 5.77 7.33 8.38
N LEU A 48 4.88 6.97 9.30
CA LEU A 48 4.10 7.88 10.11
C LEU A 48 4.12 7.37 11.56
N PRO A 49 4.66 8.12 12.52
CA PRO A 49 4.60 7.71 13.92
C PRO A 49 3.15 7.77 14.42
N PRO A 50 2.65 6.75 15.14
CA PRO A 50 1.32 6.79 15.72
C PRO A 50 1.22 7.86 16.82
N SER A 51 0.01 8.42 17.00
CA SER A 51 -0.28 9.32 18.13
C SER A 51 -0.36 8.54 19.44
N GLU A 52 -0.94 7.33 19.40
CA GLU A 52 -1.05 6.41 20.54
C GLU A 52 -0.97 4.95 20.04
N GLY A 53 -0.66 4.04 20.94
CA GLY A 53 -0.54 2.62 20.64
C GLY A 53 0.82 2.22 20.07
N GLU A 54 0.92 0.96 19.65
CA GLU A 54 2.17 0.39 19.14
C GLU A 54 1.96 -0.48 17.90
N VAL A 55 2.97 -0.48 17.05
CA VAL A 55 3.10 -1.44 15.94
C VAL A 55 4.29 -2.33 16.20
N ARG A 56 4.10 -3.63 15.99
CA ARG A 56 5.18 -4.62 15.98
C ARG A 56 5.21 -5.33 14.64
N LEU A 57 6.39 -5.39 14.04
CA LEU A 57 6.69 -6.21 12.88
C LEU A 57 7.69 -7.29 13.30
N PHE A 58 7.42 -8.54 12.92
CA PHE A 58 8.28 -9.68 13.27
C PHE A 58 8.56 -9.83 14.78
N GLY A 59 7.60 -9.40 15.61
CA GLY A 59 7.73 -9.42 17.08
C GLY A 59 8.44 -8.20 17.69
N GLU A 60 9.06 -7.34 16.89
CA GLU A 60 9.80 -6.15 17.32
C GLU A 60 8.98 -4.87 17.12
N ALA A 61 9.13 -3.90 18.03
CA ALA A 61 8.48 -2.61 17.87
C ALA A 61 9.05 -1.87 16.64
N VAL A 62 8.16 -1.31 15.83
CA VAL A 62 8.56 -0.56 14.63
C VAL A 62 9.30 0.70 15.04
N ASN A 63 10.58 0.77 14.66
CA ASN A 63 11.41 1.97 14.81
C ASN A 63 11.58 2.64 13.43
N PRO A 64 11.12 3.89 13.23
CA PRO A 64 11.28 4.61 11.98
C PRO A 64 12.73 4.76 11.49
N HIS A 65 13.69 4.67 12.39
CA HIS A 65 15.13 4.79 12.09
C HIS A 65 15.83 3.44 11.89
N ASP A 66 15.14 2.33 12.12
CA ASP A 66 15.72 0.99 11.95
C ASP A 66 15.62 0.55 10.47
N LEU A 67 16.77 0.58 9.81
CA LEU A 67 16.89 0.09 8.43
C LEU A 67 16.79 -1.43 8.32
N ALA A 68 17.13 -2.18 9.38
CA ALA A 68 17.08 -3.63 9.35
C ALA A 68 15.63 -4.13 9.22
N THR A 69 14.72 -3.61 10.02
CA THR A 69 13.29 -3.92 9.93
C THR A 69 12.71 -3.49 8.58
N ARG A 70 13.10 -2.31 8.07
CA ARG A 70 12.63 -1.82 6.76
C ARG A 70 13.06 -2.71 5.60
N ARG A 71 14.24 -3.32 5.65
CA ARG A 71 14.72 -4.26 4.62
C ARG A 71 13.93 -5.56 4.57
N ARG A 72 13.17 -5.88 5.60
CA ARG A 72 12.31 -7.06 5.66
C ARG A 72 10.91 -6.78 5.10
N VAL A 73 10.58 -5.52 4.78
CA VAL A 73 9.26 -5.08 4.33
C VAL A 73 9.36 -4.45 2.95
N GLY A 74 8.58 -4.94 2.00
CA GLY A 74 8.31 -4.28 0.74
C GLY A 74 7.04 -3.44 0.86
N TYR A 75 7.08 -2.20 0.42
CA TYR A 75 5.94 -1.30 0.45
C TYR A 75 5.58 -0.79 -0.94
N MET A 76 4.32 -0.92 -1.30
CA MET A 76 3.76 -0.35 -2.52
C MET A 76 2.64 0.61 -2.14
N SER A 77 2.86 1.90 -2.35
CA SER A 77 1.86 2.93 -2.11
C SER A 77 0.85 3.02 -3.26
N GLN A 78 -0.30 3.60 -3.01
CA GLN A 78 -1.34 3.86 -4.01
C GLN A 78 -0.82 4.73 -5.17
N SER A 79 0.03 5.71 -4.86
CA SER A 79 0.79 6.46 -5.86
C SER A 79 2.08 5.72 -6.15
N PHE A 80 2.42 5.54 -7.43
CA PHE A 80 3.64 4.83 -7.82
C PHE A 80 4.87 5.50 -7.22
N SER A 81 5.66 4.74 -6.44
CA SER A 81 6.96 5.17 -5.92
C SER A 81 8.07 4.95 -6.96
N LEU A 82 7.76 5.15 -8.24
CA LEU A 82 8.69 5.00 -9.36
C LEU A 82 9.27 6.34 -9.76
N TYR A 83 10.52 6.33 -10.15
CA TYR A 83 11.19 7.49 -10.72
C TYR A 83 10.85 7.57 -12.21
N GLY A 84 10.06 8.56 -12.62
CA GLY A 84 9.55 8.72 -13.99
C GLY A 84 10.64 8.96 -15.02
N GLU A 85 11.77 9.55 -14.64
CA GLU A 85 12.92 9.81 -15.48
C GLU A 85 13.83 8.58 -15.66
N LEU A 86 13.64 7.52 -14.89
CA LEU A 86 14.41 6.29 -14.96
C LEU A 86 13.64 5.22 -15.72
N THR A 87 14.33 4.44 -16.52
CA THR A 87 13.74 3.27 -17.20
C THR A 87 13.33 2.18 -16.20
N VAL A 88 12.62 1.17 -16.66
CA VAL A 88 12.24 -0.01 -15.87
C VAL A 88 13.47 -0.64 -15.20
N VAL A 89 14.50 -0.94 -15.97
CA VAL A 89 15.76 -1.53 -15.46
C VAL A 89 16.46 -0.61 -14.47
N GLN A 90 16.48 0.69 -14.73
CA GLN A 90 17.10 1.67 -13.85
C GLN A 90 16.34 1.82 -12.53
N ASN A 91 14.99 1.79 -12.54
CA ASN A 91 14.18 1.78 -11.33
C ASN A 91 14.50 0.57 -10.46
N LEU A 92 14.53 -0.64 -11.02
CA LEU A 92 14.88 -1.86 -10.31
C LEU A 92 16.29 -1.79 -9.71
N THR A 93 17.27 -1.36 -10.50
CA THR A 93 18.67 -1.21 -10.07
C THR A 93 18.81 -0.21 -8.93
N LEU A 94 18.17 0.96 -9.06
CA LEU A 94 18.22 1.98 -8.02
C LEU A 94 17.65 1.47 -6.70
N HIS A 95 16.48 0.82 -6.73
CA HIS A 95 15.87 0.29 -5.51
C HIS A 95 16.70 -0.83 -4.88
N ALA A 96 17.32 -1.70 -5.68
CA ALA A 96 18.26 -2.69 -5.17
C ALA A 96 19.42 -2.05 -4.39
N ARG A 97 19.97 -0.95 -4.90
CA ARG A 97 21.02 -0.17 -4.22
C ARG A 97 20.52 0.56 -2.98
N LEU A 98 19.31 1.14 -3.02
CA LEU A 98 18.70 1.80 -1.86
C LEU A 98 18.48 0.83 -0.69
N PHE A 99 18.19 -0.44 -0.99
CA PHE A 99 18.11 -1.50 0.02
C PHE A 99 19.47 -2.14 0.32
N ALA A 100 20.57 -1.55 -0.20
CA ALA A 100 21.95 -1.98 0.02
C ALA A 100 22.18 -3.48 -0.31
N MET A 101 21.64 -3.93 -1.44
CA MET A 101 21.99 -5.24 -2.01
C MET A 101 23.47 -5.22 -2.45
N PRO A 102 24.18 -6.36 -2.28
CA PRO A 102 25.53 -6.49 -2.80
C PRO A 102 25.58 -6.26 -4.31
N GLU A 103 26.49 -5.41 -4.79
CA GLU A 103 26.57 -5.04 -6.23
C GLU A 103 26.61 -6.24 -7.18
N PRO A 104 27.32 -7.37 -6.88
CA PRO A 104 27.32 -8.55 -7.75
C PRO A 104 25.96 -9.25 -7.86
N GLU A 105 25.06 -9.07 -6.90
CA GLU A 105 23.73 -9.69 -6.88
C GLU A 105 22.68 -8.86 -7.64
N ILE A 106 22.92 -7.56 -7.85
CA ILE A 106 21.93 -6.64 -8.41
C ILE A 106 21.54 -7.04 -9.83
N GLY A 107 22.52 -7.25 -10.72
CA GLY A 107 22.25 -7.62 -12.11
C GLY A 107 21.40 -8.88 -12.24
N PRO A 108 21.82 -10.02 -11.68
CA PRO A 108 21.04 -11.26 -11.68
C PRO A 108 19.63 -11.08 -11.09
N ARG A 109 19.50 -10.31 -10.01
CA ARG A 109 18.20 -10.06 -9.38
C ARG A 109 17.27 -9.18 -10.22
N VAL A 110 17.82 -8.18 -10.90
CA VAL A 110 17.07 -7.35 -11.84
C VAL A 110 16.55 -8.17 -13.00
N ASP A 111 17.40 -9.05 -13.60
CA ASP A 111 17.00 -9.92 -14.70
C ASP A 111 15.92 -10.92 -14.24
N GLU A 112 16.02 -11.47 -13.03
CA GLU A 112 14.99 -12.30 -12.41
C GLU A 112 13.65 -11.55 -12.31
N MET A 113 13.66 -10.31 -11.83
CA MET A 113 12.45 -9.49 -11.71
C MET A 113 11.85 -9.15 -13.08
N LEU A 114 12.68 -8.81 -14.06
CA LEU A 114 12.20 -8.54 -15.42
C LEU A 114 11.51 -9.77 -16.02
N ALA A 115 12.08 -10.97 -15.83
CA ALA A 115 11.49 -12.21 -16.31
C ALA A 115 10.20 -12.57 -15.57
N ARG A 116 10.22 -12.54 -14.24
CA ARG A 116 9.10 -12.93 -13.38
C ARG A 116 7.85 -12.05 -13.59
N PHE A 117 8.05 -10.75 -13.79
CA PHE A 117 6.97 -9.78 -13.96
C PHE A 117 6.63 -9.47 -15.41
N ASP A 118 7.22 -10.21 -16.37
CA ASP A 118 7.01 -10.01 -17.80
C ASP A 118 7.27 -8.56 -18.23
N LEU A 119 8.42 -8.03 -17.79
CA LEU A 119 8.87 -6.66 -18.07
C LEU A 119 10.06 -6.61 -19.04
N GLY A 120 10.55 -7.76 -19.51
CA GLY A 120 11.73 -7.85 -20.35
C GLY A 120 11.61 -7.03 -21.66
N ALA A 121 10.46 -7.09 -22.32
CA ALA A 121 10.21 -6.35 -23.56
C ALA A 121 10.17 -4.81 -23.36
N VAL A 122 9.96 -4.35 -22.14
CA VAL A 122 9.84 -2.92 -21.79
C VAL A 122 10.96 -2.44 -20.86
N ARG A 123 12.05 -3.20 -20.74
CA ARG A 123 13.16 -2.91 -19.82
C ARG A 123 13.75 -1.50 -19.92
N ASP A 124 13.76 -0.94 -21.13
CA ASP A 124 14.32 0.37 -21.43
C ASP A 124 13.25 1.47 -21.57
N ALA A 125 11.99 1.14 -21.32
CA ALA A 125 10.88 2.09 -21.33
C ALA A 125 10.81 2.88 -20.03
N LEU A 126 10.31 4.13 -20.12
CA LEU A 126 9.98 4.93 -18.93
C LEU A 126 8.64 4.47 -18.32
N PRO A 127 8.46 4.54 -16.99
CA PRO A 127 7.24 4.11 -16.32
C PRO A 127 5.97 4.76 -16.86
N ASP A 128 6.01 6.03 -17.21
CA ASP A 128 4.84 6.76 -17.72
C ASP A 128 4.39 6.33 -19.13
N ARG A 129 5.22 5.60 -19.85
CA ARG A 129 4.90 5.02 -21.16
C ARG A 129 4.28 3.62 -21.04
N LEU A 130 4.27 3.04 -19.84
CA LEU A 130 3.73 1.71 -19.61
C LEU A 130 2.21 1.76 -19.42
N PRO A 131 1.46 0.78 -19.98
CA PRO A 131 0.09 0.51 -19.55
C PRO A 131 0.02 0.33 -18.02
N LEU A 132 -1.12 0.70 -17.43
CA LEU A 132 -1.29 0.70 -15.98
C LEU A 132 -0.95 -0.66 -15.33
N GLY A 133 -1.40 -1.78 -15.92
CA GLY A 133 -1.10 -3.11 -15.42
C GLY A 133 0.40 -3.46 -15.43
N GLN A 134 1.16 -2.98 -16.43
CA GLN A 134 2.63 -3.16 -16.44
C GLN A 134 3.30 -2.27 -15.40
N ARG A 135 2.80 -1.05 -15.20
CA ARG A 135 3.29 -0.15 -14.16
C ARG A 135 3.06 -0.72 -12.77
N GLN A 136 1.92 -1.37 -12.53
CA GLN A 136 1.63 -2.08 -11.28
C GLN A 136 2.60 -3.26 -11.06
N ARG A 137 2.85 -4.06 -12.11
CA ARG A 137 3.84 -5.16 -12.04
C ARG A 137 5.25 -4.63 -11.74
N LEU A 138 5.66 -3.51 -12.34
CA LEU A 138 6.93 -2.87 -12.04
C LEU A 138 6.99 -2.40 -10.58
N SER A 139 5.93 -1.78 -10.06
CA SER A 139 5.88 -1.33 -8.66
C SER A 139 5.98 -2.51 -7.69
N LEU A 140 5.32 -3.64 -7.99
CA LEU A 140 5.44 -4.85 -7.18
C LEU A 140 6.85 -5.46 -7.30
N ALA A 141 7.45 -5.49 -8.49
CA ALA A 141 8.82 -5.96 -8.69
C ALA A 141 9.83 -5.13 -7.90
N VAL A 142 9.65 -3.79 -7.86
CA VAL A 142 10.45 -2.88 -7.03
C VAL A 142 10.27 -3.16 -5.54
N ALA A 143 9.03 -3.39 -5.08
CA ALA A 143 8.76 -3.74 -3.69
C ALA A 143 9.37 -5.10 -3.27
N LEU A 144 9.63 -5.98 -4.23
CA LEU A 144 10.18 -7.33 -4.03
C LEU A 144 11.69 -7.44 -4.30
N ILE A 145 12.33 -6.41 -4.86
CA ILE A 145 13.72 -6.49 -5.34
C ILE A 145 14.70 -6.97 -4.26
N HIS A 146 14.50 -6.56 -3.02
CA HIS A 146 15.32 -6.84 -1.86
C HIS A 146 14.91 -8.10 -1.06
N ARG A 147 14.02 -8.94 -1.60
CA ARG A 147 13.52 -10.18 -0.99
C ARG A 147 12.90 -9.98 0.40
N PRO A 148 11.87 -9.15 0.53
CA PRO A 148 11.22 -8.90 1.81
C PRO A 148 10.46 -10.14 2.30
N GLU A 149 10.32 -10.27 3.63
CA GLU A 149 9.51 -11.30 4.27
C GLU A 149 8.01 -10.89 4.32
N MET A 150 7.74 -9.60 4.19
CA MET A 150 6.38 -9.05 4.20
C MET A 150 6.20 -7.99 3.12
N LEU A 151 5.04 -8.02 2.47
CA LEU A 151 4.58 -6.97 1.56
C LEU A 151 3.41 -6.20 2.19
N ILE A 152 3.46 -4.88 2.10
CA ILE A 152 2.37 -3.97 2.46
C ILE A 152 1.97 -3.24 1.18
N LEU A 153 0.74 -3.49 0.68
CA LEU A 153 0.26 -3.05 -0.63
C LEU A 153 -0.99 -2.18 -0.46
N ASP A 154 -0.89 -0.90 -0.80
CA ASP A 154 -1.98 0.07 -0.65
C ASP A 154 -2.75 0.24 -1.96
N GLU A 155 -3.92 -0.39 -2.05
CA GLU A 155 -4.82 -0.41 -3.22
C GLU A 155 -4.09 -0.72 -4.55
N PRO A 156 -3.29 -1.80 -4.62
CA PRO A 156 -2.33 -2.02 -5.71
C PRO A 156 -2.99 -2.25 -7.07
N THR A 157 -4.27 -2.55 -7.12
CA THR A 157 -5.01 -2.89 -8.35
C THR A 157 -6.07 -1.85 -8.71
N SER A 158 -6.07 -0.70 -8.02
CA SER A 158 -7.01 0.39 -8.31
C SER A 158 -6.84 0.89 -9.75
N GLY A 159 -7.96 0.94 -10.49
CA GLY A 159 -7.97 1.36 -11.90
C GLY A 159 -7.42 0.35 -12.91
N VAL A 160 -6.96 -0.82 -12.47
CA VAL A 160 -6.45 -1.88 -13.34
C VAL A 160 -7.60 -2.69 -13.95
N ASP A 161 -7.50 -3.02 -15.24
CA ASP A 161 -8.47 -3.88 -15.91
C ASP A 161 -8.56 -5.28 -15.26
N PRO A 162 -9.71 -6.00 -15.43
CA PRO A 162 -9.91 -7.27 -14.74
C PRO A 162 -8.90 -8.36 -15.07
N VAL A 163 -8.35 -8.40 -16.29
CA VAL A 163 -7.39 -9.43 -16.74
C VAL A 163 -6.04 -9.17 -16.06
N ALA A 164 -5.55 -7.95 -16.12
CA ALA A 164 -4.29 -7.56 -15.48
C ALA A 164 -4.39 -7.69 -13.94
N ARG A 165 -5.56 -7.38 -13.36
CA ARG A 165 -5.84 -7.55 -11.92
C ARG A 165 -5.76 -9.03 -11.52
N ASP A 166 -6.38 -9.94 -12.28
CA ASP A 166 -6.31 -11.36 -12.00
C ASP A 166 -4.87 -11.90 -12.11
N ALA A 167 -4.12 -11.48 -13.12
CA ALA A 167 -2.70 -11.83 -13.25
C ALA A 167 -1.87 -11.32 -12.06
N PHE A 168 -2.13 -10.11 -11.57
CA PHE A 168 -1.48 -9.55 -10.38
C PHE A 168 -1.79 -10.40 -9.12
N TRP A 169 -3.04 -10.78 -8.91
CA TRP A 169 -3.44 -11.62 -7.79
C TRP A 169 -2.83 -13.02 -7.82
N ARG A 170 -2.64 -13.61 -9.01
CA ARG A 170 -1.90 -14.90 -9.14
C ARG A 170 -0.49 -14.79 -8.61
N ILE A 171 0.21 -13.69 -8.90
CA ILE A 171 1.55 -13.43 -8.36
C ILE A 171 1.52 -13.33 -6.83
N LEU A 172 0.55 -12.60 -6.24
CA LEU A 172 0.43 -12.49 -4.80
C LEU A 172 0.19 -13.84 -4.13
N ILE A 173 -0.70 -14.66 -4.70
CA ILE A 173 -0.99 -16.01 -4.20
C ILE A 173 0.27 -16.88 -4.27
N GLU A 174 1.01 -16.83 -5.38
CA GLU A 174 2.27 -17.57 -5.54
C GLU A 174 3.31 -17.16 -4.49
N LEU A 175 3.53 -15.86 -4.28
CA LEU A 175 4.42 -15.33 -3.26
C LEU A 175 4.07 -15.82 -1.85
N SER A 176 2.79 -15.79 -1.50
CA SER A 176 2.33 -16.24 -0.19
C SER A 176 2.47 -17.76 -0.04
N ARG A 177 2.01 -18.55 -1.00
CA ARG A 177 1.91 -20.02 -0.88
C ARG A 177 3.25 -20.73 -1.10
N ASN A 178 4.04 -20.26 -2.06
CA ASN A 178 5.27 -20.96 -2.46
C ASN A 178 6.52 -20.37 -1.78
N GLU A 179 6.52 -19.08 -1.47
CA GLU A 179 7.68 -18.38 -0.92
C GLU A 179 7.48 -17.96 0.55
N GLY A 180 6.27 -18.15 1.10
CA GLY A 180 5.97 -17.81 2.50
C GLY A 180 5.95 -16.32 2.81
N VAL A 181 5.85 -15.46 1.79
CA VAL A 181 5.78 -14.01 1.96
C VAL A 181 4.44 -13.64 2.60
N THR A 182 4.49 -12.91 3.69
CA THR A 182 3.29 -12.34 4.34
C THR A 182 2.81 -11.14 3.54
N ILE A 183 1.52 -11.08 3.21
CA ILE A 183 0.98 -9.98 2.41
C ILE A 183 -0.13 -9.27 3.19
N PHE A 184 0.05 -7.96 3.42
CA PHE A 184 -0.97 -7.07 3.93
C PHE A 184 -1.43 -6.15 2.80
N ILE A 185 -2.69 -6.28 2.37
CA ILE A 185 -3.22 -5.57 1.20
C ILE A 185 -4.46 -4.77 1.57
N SER A 186 -4.49 -3.48 1.24
CA SER A 186 -5.72 -2.70 1.31
C SER A 186 -6.48 -2.78 0.00
N THR A 187 -7.80 -2.82 0.10
CA THR A 187 -8.70 -2.78 -1.05
C THR A 187 -10.05 -2.21 -0.65
N HIS A 188 -10.80 -1.74 -1.62
CA HIS A 188 -12.23 -1.42 -1.49
C HIS A 188 -13.10 -2.36 -2.36
N PHE A 189 -12.49 -3.35 -3.03
CA PHE A 189 -13.16 -4.34 -3.86
C PHE A 189 -13.46 -5.62 -3.09
N MET A 190 -14.74 -6.01 -3.04
CA MET A 190 -15.17 -7.24 -2.33
C MET A 190 -14.57 -8.50 -2.93
N ASN A 191 -14.55 -8.61 -4.25
CA ASN A 191 -13.96 -9.74 -4.97
C ASN A 191 -12.45 -9.93 -4.75
N GLU A 192 -11.74 -8.91 -4.33
CA GLU A 192 -10.34 -9.00 -3.92
C GLU A 192 -10.24 -9.45 -2.46
N ALA A 193 -11.08 -8.90 -1.59
CA ALA A 193 -11.13 -9.30 -0.19
C ALA A 193 -11.47 -10.79 -0.03
N GLU A 194 -12.32 -11.35 -0.89
CA GLU A 194 -12.65 -12.77 -0.92
C GLU A 194 -11.45 -13.68 -1.26
N ARG A 195 -10.40 -13.15 -1.89
CA ARG A 195 -9.16 -13.89 -2.19
C ARG A 195 -8.18 -13.93 -1.02
N CYS A 196 -8.43 -13.15 0.02
CA CYS A 196 -7.59 -13.10 1.21
C CYS A 196 -7.89 -14.27 2.16
N ASP A 197 -6.90 -14.70 2.92
CA ASP A 197 -7.09 -15.71 3.98
C ASP A 197 -7.93 -15.17 5.12
N ARG A 198 -7.64 -13.93 5.51
CA ARG A 198 -8.40 -13.18 6.52
C ARG A 198 -8.50 -11.72 6.09
N ILE A 199 -9.55 -11.07 6.58
CA ILE A 199 -9.78 -9.66 6.32
C ILE A 199 -10.18 -8.93 7.60
N SER A 200 -9.88 -7.65 7.67
CA SER A 200 -10.48 -6.69 8.60
C SER A 200 -11.35 -5.70 7.84
N LEU A 201 -12.57 -5.52 8.33
CA LEU A 201 -13.50 -4.52 7.81
C LEU A 201 -13.24 -3.20 8.54
N MET A 202 -12.92 -2.14 7.79
CA MET A 202 -12.61 -0.83 8.35
C MET A 202 -13.62 0.22 7.94
N HIS A 203 -14.07 1.01 8.91
CA HIS A 203 -14.94 2.16 8.68
C HIS A 203 -14.63 3.28 9.69
N ALA A 204 -14.65 4.53 9.22
CA ALA A 204 -14.48 5.72 10.05
C ALA A 204 -13.31 5.63 11.09
N GLY A 205 -12.16 5.11 10.64
CA GLY A 205 -10.98 4.97 11.49
C GLY A 205 -10.96 3.74 12.41
N ARG A 206 -12.00 2.90 12.40
CA ARG A 206 -12.15 1.75 13.31
C ARG A 206 -12.23 0.44 12.54
N VAL A 207 -11.75 -0.64 13.15
CA VAL A 207 -11.99 -2.00 12.68
C VAL A 207 -13.32 -2.49 13.26
N LEU A 208 -14.25 -2.85 12.39
CA LEU A 208 -15.59 -3.33 12.76
C LEU A 208 -15.58 -4.82 13.06
N ALA A 209 -14.89 -5.60 12.22
CA ALA A 209 -14.80 -7.04 12.36
C ALA A 209 -13.53 -7.57 11.70
N THR A 210 -13.05 -8.73 12.15
CA THR A 210 -11.89 -9.44 11.57
C THR A 210 -12.17 -10.94 11.55
N GLY A 211 -11.96 -11.58 10.40
CA GLY A 211 -12.17 -13.02 10.24
C GLY A 211 -11.80 -13.48 8.83
N THR A 212 -12.07 -14.76 8.53
CA THR A 212 -12.10 -15.21 7.14
C THR A 212 -13.31 -14.61 6.43
N PRO A 213 -13.29 -14.40 5.11
CA PRO A 213 -14.48 -13.93 4.39
C PRO A 213 -15.72 -14.77 4.70
N SER A 214 -15.58 -16.10 4.72
CA SER A 214 -16.67 -17.03 5.03
C SER A 214 -17.19 -16.92 6.46
N ASP A 215 -16.32 -16.66 7.45
CA ASP A 215 -16.74 -16.47 8.84
C ASP A 215 -17.51 -15.17 9.02
N LEU A 216 -17.10 -14.10 8.36
CA LEU A 216 -17.79 -12.80 8.42
C LEU A 216 -19.18 -12.88 7.78
N ILE A 217 -19.30 -13.54 6.62
CA ILE A 217 -20.60 -13.80 5.97
C ILE A 217 -21.51 -14.59 6.93
N ARG A 218 -21.00 -15.67 7.51
CA ARG A 218 -21.78 -16.53 8.43
C ARG A 218 -22.20 -15.79 9.70
N ALA A 219 -21.29 -15.00 10.28
CA ALA A 219 -21.55 -14.28 11.53
C ALA A 219 -22.62 -13.19 11.38
N SER A 220 -22.71 -12.55 10.20
CA SER A 220 -23.73 -11.56 9.90
C SER A 220 -25.06 -12.16 9.41
N GLY A 221 -25.08 -13.45 9.08
CA GLY A 221 -26.24 -14.08 8.42
C GLY A 221 -26.48 -13.62 6.99
N ALA A 222 -25.49 -13.00 6.36
CA ALA A 222 -25.55 -12.47 5.01
C ALA A 222 -25.32 -13.56 3.95
N GLU A 223 -25.67 -13.27 2.70
CA GLU A 223 -25.40 -14.15 1.56
C GLU A 223 -24.06 -13.84 0.89
N THR A 224 -23.63 -12.57 0.93
CA THR A 224 -22.40 -12.10 0.32
C THR A 224 -21.49 -11.34 1.30
N LEU A 225 -20.22 -11.18 0.96
CA LEU A 225 -19.30 -10.36 1.75
C LEU A 225 -19.70 -8.87 1.74
N GLU A 226 -20.31 -8.40 0.66
CA GLU A 226 -20.82 -7.03 0.57
C GLU A 226 -21.97 -6.80 1.55
N ASP A 227 -22.94 -7.72 1.61
CA ASP A 227 -24.04 -7.65 2.58
C ASP A 227 -23.54 -7.77 4.03
N ALA A 228 -22.54 -8.63 4.26
CA ALA A 228 -21.89 -8.74 5.57
C ALA A 228 -21.23 -7.40 5.98
N PHE A 229 -20.55 -6.74 5.05
CA PHE A 229 -19.95 -5.43 5.30
C PHE A 229 -20.99 -4.36 5.60
N ILE A 230 -22.09 -4.31 4.82
CA ILE A 230 -23.22 -3.39 5.05
C ILE A 230 -23.83 -3.64 6.45
N HIS A 231 -24.06 -4.90 6.81
CA HIS A 231 -24.58 -5.26 8.15
C HIS A 231 -23.69 -4.72 9.28
N HIS A 232 -22.36 -4.86 9.14
CA HIS A 232 -21.41 -4.33 10.13
C HIS A 232 -21.38 -2.79 10.16
N LEU A 233 -21.62 -2.13 9.01
CA LEU A 233 -21.73 -0.67 8.94
C LEU A 233 -22.99 -0.15 9.66
N GLU A 234 -24.14 -0.80 9.44
CA GLU A 234 -25.40 -0.44 10.08
C GLU A 234 -25.34 -0.61 11.61
N GLY A 235 -24.69 -1.68 12.08
CA GLY A 235 -24.47 -1.93 13.50
C GLY A 235 -23.47 -0.96 14.16
N ALA A 236 -22.63 -0.31 13.37
CA ALA A 236 -21.62 0.65 13.85
C ALA A 236 -22.11 2.12 13.80
N SER A 237 -23.35 2.35 13.37
CA SER A 237 -23.87 3.69 13.10
C SER A 237 -24.20 4.48 14.39
N ASP A 238 -23.19 5.18 14.93
CA ASP A 238 -23.40 6.54 15.39
C ASP A 238 -23.27 7.48 14.16
N PRO A 239 -24.18 8.43 13.92
CA PRO A 239 -24.16 9.26 12.75
C PRO A 239 -22.96 10.22 12.79
N VAL A 240 -21.85 9.83 12.22
CA VAL A 240 -20.76 10.77 11.90
C VAL A 240 -21.24 11.59 10.71
N VAL A 241 -21.79 12.77 11.01
CA VAL A 241 -22.01 13.82 10.02
C VAL A 241 -20.64 14.16 9.44
N VAL A 242 -20.35 13.65 8.26
CA VAL A 242 -19.20 14.09 7.47
C VAL A 242 -19.49 15.54 7.06
N PRO A 243 -18.70 16.53 7.49
CA PRO A 243 -18.86 17.89 6.96
C PRO A 243 -18.57 17.80 5.45
N GLU A 244 -19.55 18.12 4.63
CA GLU A 244 -19.31 18.39 3.21
C GLU A 244 -18.22 19.47 3.12
N ALA A 245 -17.04 19.06 2.68
CA ALA A 245 -15.99 19.98 2.26
C ALA A 245 -16.59 20.78 1.09
N ARG A 246 -17.03 22.00 1.36
CA ARG A 246 -17.43 22.95 0.32
C ARG A 246 -16.23 23.12 -0.59
N LEU A 247 -16.31 22.56 -1.77
CA LEU A 247 -15.49 22.93 -2.92
C LEU A 247 -15.88 24.38 -3.26
N THR A 248 -15.22 25.32 -2.61
CA THR A 248 -15.23 26.70 -3.09
C THR A 248 -14.38 26.72 -4.36
N SER A 249 -15.07 26.82 -5.45
CA SER A 249 -14.52 27.18 -6.76
C SER A 249 -14.09 28.66 -6.69
N ASP A 250 -12.87 28.91 -6.26
CA ASP A 250 -12.23 30.19 -6.50
C ASP A 250 -11.28 30.08 -7.68
N THR A 251 -11.90 30.31 -8.85
CA THR A 251 -11.20 30.67 -10.07
C THR A 251 -10.86 32.16 -9.99
N GLU A 252 -9.81 32.52 -9.30
CA GLU A 252 -9.15 33.82 -9.52
C GLU A 252 -7.73 33.60 -10.02
N ARG A 253 -7.60 33.88 -11.31
CA ARG A 253 -6.34 34.06 -12.01
C ARG A 253 -5.60 35.23 -11.40
N THR A 254 -4.55 34.97 -10.66
CA THR A 254 -3.50 35.96 -10.39
C THR A 254 -2.27 35.62 -11.19
N ALA A 255 -1.87 36.58 -12.01
CA ALA A 255 -0.70 36.56 -12.86
C ALA A 255 0.61 36.34 -12.07
N PRO A 256 1.66 35.75 -12.67
CA PRO A 256 2.90 35.48 -11.96
C PRO A 256 3.68 36.77 -11.72
N THR A 257 3.89 37.09 -10.46
CA THR A 257 4.77 38.15 -10.00
C THR A 257 6.23 37.71 -10.26
N ARG A 258 7.00 38.61 -10.90
CA ARG A 258 8.42 38.48 -11.26
C ARG A 258 9.27 38.00 -10.07
N ALA A 259 10.04 36.94 -10.28
CA ALA A 259 11.08 36.49 -9.37
C ALA A 259 12.21 37.54 -9.20
N PRO A 260 12.76 37.71 -7.99
CA PRO A 260 13.88 38.62 -7.76
C PRO A 260 15.16 38.10 -8.45
N ARG A 261 15.84 39.01 -9.17
CA ARG A 261 17.16 38.78 -9.73
C ARG A 261 18.19 38.61 -8.61
N GLY A 262 18.74 37.40 -8.43
CA GLY A 262 19.81 37.22 -7.43
C GLY A 262 20.54 35.85 -7.42
N TRP A 263 20.23 34.91 -8.29
CA TRP A 263 20.82 33.55 -8.22
C TRP A 263 21.70 33.18 -9.41
N ARG A 264 22.45 34.16 -9.95
CA ARG A 264 23.48 33.93 -10.98
C ARG A 264 24.87 34.18 -10.42
N ARG A 265 25.34 33.43 -9.42
CA ARG A 265 26.76 33.36 -9.03
C ARG A 265 27.02 32.13 -8.15
N LEU A 266 26.83 30.92 -8.64
CA LEU A 266 27.32 29.74 -7.94
C LEU A 266 27.69 28.54 -8.83
N PHE A 267 27.64 28.69 -10.14
CA PHE A 267 28.15 27.67 -11.06
C PHE A 267 28.75 28.37 -12.30
N ASP A 268 30.02 28.75 -12.21
CA ASP A 268 30.94 28.92 -13.33
C ASP A 268 32.31 28.38 -12.91
N PRO A 269 33.06 27.76 -13.86
CA PRO A 269 34.00 26.66 -13.68
C PRO A 269 35.28 26.98 -12.90
#